data_f142d67a23acace531d68f2dad18f5eb
#
_entry.id   f142d67a23acace531d68f2dad18f5eb
#
_cell.length_a   1.000
_cell.length_b   1.000
_cell.length_c   1.000
_cell.angle_alpha   90.00
_cell.angle_beta   90.00
_cell.angle_gamma   90.00
#
_symmetry.space_group_name_H-M   'P 1'
#
loop_
_entity.id
_entity.type
_entity.pdbx_description
1 polymer ?
#
loop_
_entity_poly.entity_id
_entity_poly.type
_entity_poly.pdbx_seq_one_letter_code
_entity_poly.pdbx_strand_id
1 'polypeptide(L)'
;KEEVLQREPQLNPDKLMGGGVYLDYRNNDARLVIENIKKAHENGGLMVSHVKAQHILHDENGNVNGVNVKDLLTGEEFDIHARLVINTTGPWSDFIREMDDQLEVTPQMRPTKGVHLVVDRSRLNVPQPTYFDSGQQDGRMVFAIPREGKTYFGTTDTDYQGDFLHPRVEQADVDYLLKTINDRYPEAEITIDDVEASWAGLRPLIASNGSSDYSGGNSGKITAQSFDEVIAIVDKYEKQLVSREDVEDVLNHLESTLSENKPNPSAVSRGSSLDVAQDGLITLAGGKITDYRKMAAGAI
;
A
#
# COMPACT_ATOMS: atom_id res chain seq x y z
N LYS A 1 -9.19 30.76 1.34
CA LYS A 1 -7.78 31.06 1.08
C LYS A 1 -7.18 31.83 2.26
N GLU A 2 -7.75 32.95 2.68
CA GLU A 2 -7.24 33.80 3.77
C GLU A 2 -7.13 33.01 5.09
N GLU A 3 -8.15 32.26 5.47
CA GLU A 3 -8.13 31.44 6.69
C GLU A 3 -7.05 30.33 6.61
N VAL A 4 -6.80 29.77 5.45
CA VAL A 4 -5.70 28.80 5.26
C VAL A 4 -4.36 29.46 5.52
N LEU A 5 -4.11 30.64 4.97
CA LEU A 5 -2.86 31.38 5.18
C LEU A 5 -2.69 31.88 6.62
N GLN A 6 -3.79 32.10 7.36
CA GLN A 6 -3.68 32.36 8.79
C GLN A 6 -3.22 31.15 9.60
N ARG A 7 -3.62 29.93 9.18
CA ARG A 7 -3.24 28.68 9.83
C ARG A 7 -1.88 28.17 9.39
N GLU A 8 -1.52 28.41 8.13
CA GLU A 8 -0.28 28.00 7.45
C GLU A 8 0.37 29.22 6.78
N PRO A 9 0.99 30.13 7.56
CA PRO A 9 1.45 31.41 7.04
C PRO A 9 2.61 31.32 6.04
N GLN A 10 3.36 30.23 6.06
CA GLN A 10 4.49 29.99 5.13
C GLN A 10 4.07 29.29 3.84
N LEU A 11 2.80 28.88 3.73
CA LEU A 11 2.31 28.21 2.53
C LEU A 11 2.24 29.19 1.35
N ASN A 12 2.71 28.74 0.20
CA ASN A 12 2.67 29.52 -1.03
C ASN A 12 1.22 29.94 -1.37
N PRO A 13 0.92 31.23 -1.44
CA PRO A 13 -0.42 31.72 -1.77
C PRO A 13 -0.79 31.50 -3.26
N ASP A 14 0.21 31.30 -4.12
CA ASP A 14 0.00 31.09 -5.55
C ASP A 14 -0.69 29.76 -5.79
N LYS A 15 -1.71 29.77 -6.64
CA LYS A 15 -2.57 28.61 -6.93
C LYS A 15 -3.33 28.02 -5.74
N LEU A 16 -3.25 28.64 -4.55
CA LEU A 16 -4.04 28.22 -3.40
C LEU A 16 -5.51 28.64 -3.59
N MET A 17 -6.38 27.65 -3.76
CA MET A 17 -7.83 27.88 -3.90
C MET A 17 -8.54 27.90 -2.56
N GLY A 18 -8.14 27.04 -1.64
CA GLY A 18 -8.73 26.90 -0.30
C GLY A 18 -8.13 25.69 0.42
N GLY A 19 -8.71 25.32 1.55
CA GLY A 19 -8.33 24.15 2.31
C GLY A 19 -9.47 23.64 3.20
N GLY A 20 -9.43 22.37 3.53
CA GLY A 20 -10.29 21.75 4.53
C GLY A 20 -9.52 21.47 5.81
N VAL A 21 -10.20 21.55 6.95
CA VAL A 21 -9.64 21.15 8.25
C VAL A 21 -10.44 19.95 8.75
N TYR A 22 -9.73 18.89 9.10
CA TYR A 22 -10.33 17.68 9.67
C TYR A 22 -9.45 17.12 10.78
N LEU A 23 -10.01 16.29 11.61
CA LEU A 23 -9.27 15.58 12.65
C LEU A 23 -8.79 14.24 12.12
N ASP A 24 -7.53 13.93 12.39
CA ASP A 24 -6.94 12.63 12.12
C ASP A 24 -6.02 12.24 13.27
N TYR A 25 -5.67 10.96 13.31
CA TYR A 25 -4.79 10.42 14.34
C TYR A 25 -3.37 10.28 13.81
N ARG A 26 -2.42 10.67 14.66
CA ARG A 26 -1.01 10.42 14.45
C ARG A 26 -0.56 9.29 15.38
N ASN A 27 -0.09 8.21 14.82
CA ASN A 27 0.45 7.09 15.56
C ASN A 27 1.96 6.91 15.31
N ASN A 28 2.56 6.03 16.07
CA ASN A 28 3.88 5.48 15.82
C ASN A 28 3.68 4.04 15.36
N ASP A 29 3.87 3.78 14.05
CA ASP A 29 3.58 2.50 13.42
C ASP A 29 4.37 1.36 14.06
N ALA A 30 5.68 1.56 14.30
CA ALA A 30 6.53 0.57 14.93
C ALA A 30 6.06 0.25 16.37
N ARG A 31 5.68 1.26 17.12
CA ARG A 31 5.15 1.08 18.48
C ARG A 31 3.81 0.34 18.46
N LEU A 32 2.94 0.67 17.51
CA LEU A 32 1.65 -0.01 17.35
C LEU A 32 1.85 -1.51 17.08
N VAL A 33 2.79 -1.87 16.21
CA VAL A 33 3.12 -3.28 15.93
C VAL A 33 3.66 -3.97 17.19
N ILE A 34 4.60 -3.36 17.90
CA ILE A 34 5.17 -3.93 19.12
C ILE A 34 4.10 -4.15 20.20
N GLU A 35 3.18 -3.20 20.38
CA GLU A 35 2.10 -3.37 21.36
C GLU A 35 1.14 -4.51 20.98
N ASN A 36 0.88 -4.72 19.68
CA ASN A 36 0.11 -5.88 19.22
C ASN A 36 0.86 -7.20 19.48
N ILE A 37 2.17 -7.27 19.21
CA ILE A 37 3.01 -8.44 19.49
C ILE A 37 2.99 -8.76 20.99
N LYS A 38 3.20 -7.77 21.86
CA LYS A 38 3.14 -7.93 23.31
C LYS A 38 1.77 -8.46 23.75
N LYS A 39 0.70 -7.87 23.22
CA LYS A 39 -0.65 -8.28 23.55
C LYS A 39 -0.99 -9.69 23.09
N ALA A 40 -0.54 -10.08 21.91
CA ALA A 40 -0.66 -11.46 21.43
C ALA A 40 0.09 -12.44 22.35
N HIS A 41 1.32 -12.10 22.75
CA HIS A 41 2.09 -12.92 23.68
C HIS A 41 1.40 -13.07 25.05
N GLU A 42 0.88 -11.97 25.63
CA GLU A 42 0.11 -12.00 26.89
C GLU A 42 -1.13 -12.89 26.82
N ASN A 43 -1.68 -13.11 25.63
CA ASN A 43 -2.82 -14.00 25.40
C ASN A 43 -2.41 -15.42 24.95
N GLY A 44 -1.15 -15.81 25.13
CA GLY A 44 -0.64 -17.14 24.85
C GLY A 44 -0.17 -17.36 23.41
N GLY A 45 -0.12 -16.31 22.58
CA GLY A 45 0.46 -16.39 21.25
C GLY A 45 1.97 -16.56 21.31
N LEU A 46 2.51 -17.38 20.42
CA LEU A 46 3.94 -17.58 20.27
C LEU A 46 4.49 -16.63 19.17
N MET A 47 5.21 -15.58 19.59
CA MET A 47 5.77 -14.58 18.69
C MET A 47 7.25 -14.87 18.48
N VAL A 48 7.63 -15.26 17.27
CA VAL A 48 8.99 -15.68 16.92
C VAL A 48 9.53 -14.82 15.79
N SER A 49 10.76 -14.31 15.95
CA SER A 49 11.52 -13.64 14.88
C SER A 49 12.62 -14.56 14.35
N HIS A 50 13.20 -14.21 13.20
CA HIS A 50 14.28 -14.96 12.53
C HIS A 50 13.89 -16.38 12.09
N VAL A 51 12.60 -16.68 11.99
CA VAL A 51 12.10 -17.93 11.43
C VAL A 51 11.45 -17.63 10.07
N LYS A 52 12.06 -18.15 9.00
CA LYS A 52 11.64 -17.90 7.62
C LYS A 52 10.86 -19.08 7.08
N ALA A 53 9.64 -18.82 6.56
CA ALA A 53 8.89 -19.81 5.80
C ALA A 53 9.64 -20.20 4.50
N GLN A 54 9.66 -21.47 4.17
CA GLN A 54 10.31 -21.99 2.98
C GLN A 54 9.34 -22.74 2.06
N HIS A 55 8.42 -23.54 2.62
CA HIS A 55 7.43 -24.31 1.87
C HIS A 55 6.12 -24.39 2.64
N ILE A 56 5.03 -24.50 1.91
CA ILE A 56 3.71 -24.81 2.47
C ILE A 56 3.57 -26.33 2.56
N LEU A 57 3.07 -26.84 3.67
CA LEU A 57 2.87 -28.25 3.90
C LEU A 57 1.40 -28.62 3.69
N HIS A 58 1.18 -29.79 3.08
CA HIS A 58 -0.16 -30.32 2.78
C HIS A 58 -0.39 -31.67 3.44
N ASP A 59 -1.64 -31.96 3.73
CA ASP A 59 -2.09 -33.29 4.16
C ASP A 59 -2.29 -34.24 2.95
N GLU A 60 -2.68 -35.48 3.21
CA GLU A 60 -2.94 -36.50 2.19
C GLU A 60 -4.09 -36.14 1.21
N ASN A 61 -4.93 -35.16 1.58
CA ASN A 61 -6.04 -34.68 0.76
C ASN A 61 -5.68 -33.42 -0.04
N GLY A 62 -4.45 -32.92 0.10
CA GLY A 62 -3.99 -31.69 -0.53
C GLY A 62 -4.40 -30.41 0.19
N ASN A 63 -4.87 -30.47 1.44
CA ASN A 63 -5.17 -29.28 2.23
C ASN A 63 -3.94 -28.82 3.00
N VAL A 64 -3.77 -27.50 3.10
CA VAL A 64 -2.70 -26.88 3.89
C VAL A 64 -2.81 -27.30 5.35
N ASN A 65 -1.73 -27.88 5.90
CA ASN A 65 -1.65 -28.35 7.27
C ASN A 65 -0.44 -27.85 8.05
N GLY A 66 0.33 -26.92 7.47
CA GLY A 66 1.49 -26.36 8.13
C GLY A 66 2.43 -25.60 7.20
N VAL A 67 3.61 -25.32 7.72
CA VAL A 67 4.67 -24.60 7.00
C VAL A 67 6.04 -25.19 7.39
N ASN A 68 6.89 -25.46 6.42
CA ASN A 68 8.30 -25.73 6.66
C ASN A 68 9.03 -24.40 6.84
N VAL A 69 9.87 -24.31 7.86
CA VAL A 69 10.55 -23.08 8.24
C VAL A 69 12.03 -23.31 8.48
N LYS A 70 12.80 -22.24 8.34
CA LYS A 70 14.22 -22.20 8.68
C LYS A 70 14.47 -21.16 9.77
N ASP A 71 15.11 -21.59 10.85
CA ASP A 71 15.72 -20.69 11.83
C ASP A 71 16.97 -20.04 11.21
N LEU A 72 16.92 -18.73 11.03
CA LEU A 72 18.01 -17.97 10.41
C LEU A 72 19.22 -17.77 11.35
N LEU A 73 19.08 -18.06 12.64
CA LEU A 73 20.17 -17.94 13.62
C LEU A 73 20.99 -19.24 13.70
N THR A 74 20.31 -20.38 13.68
CA THR A 74 20.94 -21.71 13.79
C THR A 74 21.14 -22.40 12.45
N GLY A 75 20.32 -22.04 11.45
CA GLY A 75 20.25 -22.72 10.15
C GLY A 75 19.40 -24.00 10.16
N GLU A 76 18.80 -24.35 11.29
CA GLU A 76 17.94 -25.53 11.42
C GLU A 76 16.63 -25.35 10.63
N GLU A 77 16.19 -26.42 10.00
CA GLU A 77 14.92 -26.48 9.25
C GLU A 77 14.00 -27.49 9.93
N PHE A 78 12.72 -27.08 10.09
CA PHE A 78 11.72 -27.92 10.75
C PHE A 78 10.30 -27.56 10.29
N ASP A 79 9.37 -28.47 10.55
CA ASP A 79 7.98 -28.31 10.19
C ASP A 79 7.15 -27.78 11.37
N ILE A 80 6.28 -26.84 11.09
CA ILE A 80 5.26 -26.35 12.02
C ILE A 80 3.90 -26.79 11.47
N HIS A 81 3.24 -27.71 12.20
CA HIS A 81 1.90 -28.15 11.84
C HIS A 81 0.84 -27.25 12.48
N ALA A 82 -0.17 -26.90 11.70
CA ALA A 82 -1.26 -26.02 12.12
C ALA A 82 -2.57 -26.41 11.43
N ARG A 83 -3.69 -26.06 12.05
CA ARG A 83 -5.02 -26.23 11.45
C ARG A 83 -5.34 -25.21 10.37
N LEU A 84 -4.70 -24.06 10.43
CA LEU A 84 -4.82 -22.96 9.46
C LEU A 84 -3.46 -22.31 9.31
N VAL A 85 -3.14 -21.91 8.10
CA VAL A 85 -1.97 -21.08 7.77
C VAL A 85 -2.47 -19.77 7.18
N ILE A 86 -2.05 -18.66 7.75
CA ILE A 86 -2.46 -17.32 7.31
C ILE A 86 -1.22 -16.53 6.87
N ASN A 87 -1.17 -16.23 5.59
CA ASN A 87 -0.16 -15.39 4.99
C ASN A 87 -0.53 -13.92 5.17
N THR A 88 0.24 -13.20 5.99
CA THR A 88 0.10 -11.75 6.22
C THR A 88 1.41 -11.01 5.97
N THR A 89 2.20 -11.48 5.02
CA THR A 89 3.58 -11.05 4.80
C THR A 89 3.72 -9.73 4.02
N GLY A 90 2.62 -9.01 3.79
CA GLY A 90 2.64 -7.69 3.16
C GLY A 90 3.20 -7.73 1.73
N PRO A 91 4.27 -6.98 1.39
CA PRO A 91 4.83 -6.98 0.04
C PRO A 91 5.30 -8.35 -0.45
N TRP A 92 5.59 -9.29 0.46
CA TRP A 92 6.03 -10.66 0.15
C TRP A 92 4.89 -11.66 0.00
N SER A 93 3.63 -11.23 0.01
CA SER A 93 2.48 -12.15 -0.01
C SER A 93 2.48 -13.08 -1.22
N ASP A 94 2.84 -12.58 -2.41
CA ASP A 94 2.93 -13.42 -3.60
C ASP A 94 4.06 -14.45 -3.50
N PHE A 95 5.21 -14.10 -2.90
CA PHE A 95 6.29 -15.07 -2.70
C PHE A 95 5.90 -16.24 -1.80
N ILE A 96 5.04 -15.99 -0.78
CA ILE A 96 4.52 -17.06 0.07
C ILE A 96 3.52 -17.93 -0.71
N ARG A 97 2.67 -17.33 -1.54
CA ARG A 97 1.73 -18.07 -2.40
C ARG A 97 2.46 -18.91 -3.43
N GLU A 98 3.56 -18.40 -3.99
CA GLU A 98 4.43 -19.12 -4.93
C GLU A 98 5.22 -20.30 -4.30
N MET A 99 5.32 -20.34 -2.95
CA MET A 99 5.88 -21.50 -2.23
C MET A 99 4.93 -22.68 -2.17
N ASP A 100 3.71 -22.52 -2.64
CA ASP A 100 2.70 -23.56 -2.70
C ASP A 100 2.76 -24.27 -4.05
N ASP A 101 3.28 -25.48 -4.05
CA ASP A 101 3.48 -26.30 -5.26
C ASP A 101 2.17 -26.83 -5.85
N GLN A 102 1.03 -26.66 -5.16
CA GLN A 102 -0.27 -27.18 -5.60
C GLN A 102 -1.15 -26.13 -6.26
N LEU A 103 -0.75 -24.86 -6.21
CA LEU A 103 -1.53 -23.75 -6.76
C LEU A 103 -0.83 -23.09 -7.95
N GLU A 104 -1.59 -22.83 -9.00
CA GLU A 104 -1.18 -21.84 -10.00
C GLU A 104 -1.42 -20.45 -9.43
N VAL A 105 -0.33 -19.72 -9.17
CA VAL A 105 -0.40 -18.39 -8.54
C VAL A 105 -0.35 -17.30 -9.59
N THR A 106 -1.42 -16.52 -9.68
CA THR A 106 -1.37 -15.24 -10.39
C THR A 106 -0.91 -14.15 -9.42
N PRO A 107 0.15 -13.38 -9.74
CA PRO A 107 0.61 -12.28 -8.90
C PRO A 107 -0.49 -11.24 -8.65
N GLN A 108 -0.71 -10.91 -7.40
CA GLN A 108 -1.71 -9.93 -6.96
C GLN A 108 -1.08 -8.64 -6.44
N MET A 109 0.18 -8.71 -6.02
CA MET A 109 0.83 -7.57 -5.39
C MET A 109 1.42 -6.61 -6.43
N ARG A 110 1.24 -5.31 -6.16
CA ARG A 110 1.90 -4.21 -6.87
C ARG A 110 2.65 -3.36 -5.84
N PRO A 111 3.84 -3.76 -5.41
CA PRO A 111 4.58 -3.01 -4.41
C PRO A 111 4.96 -1.63 -4.92
N THR A 112 4.76 -0.61 -4.10
CA THR A 112 5.21 0.74 -4.40
C THR A 112 6.12 1.26 -3.30
N LYS A 113 7.17 1.98 -3.69
CA LYS A 113 8.11 2.62 -2.76
C LYS A 113 7.63 4.01 -2.38
N GLY A 114 7.59 4.29 -1.08
CA GLY A 114 7.37 5.63 -0.53
C GLY A 114 8.57 6.09 0.28
N VAL A 115 8.98 7.33 0.05
CA VAL A 115 10.13 7.95 0.72
C VAL A 115 9.69 9.17 1.51
N HIS A 116 10.30 9.35 2.68
CA HIS A 116 10.18 10.57 3.48
C HIS A 116 11.56 11.17 3.75
N LEU A 117 11.61 12.48 3.80
CA LEU A 117 12.78 13.25 4.24
C LEU A 117 12.47 13.97 5.54
N VAL A 118 13.50 14.14 6.36
CA VAL A 118 13.42 14.81 7.68
C VAL A 118 14.39 15.97 7.71
N VAL A 119 13.88 17.11 8.15
CA VAL A 119 14.68 18.33 8.34
C VAL A 119 14.46 18.89 9.75
N ASP A 120 15.36 19.74 10.22
CA ASP A 120 15.12 20.46 11.46
C ASP A 120 13.92 21.39 11.34
N ARG A 121 13.14 21.49 12.42
CA ARG A 121 11.94 22.34 12.42
C ARG A 121 12.25 23.81 12.18
N SER A 122 13.46 24.26 12.55
CA SER A 122 13.87 25.65 12.27
C SER A 122 14.01 25.94 10.77
N ARG A 123 14.28 24.92 9.95
CA ARG A 123 14.37 25.06 8.49
C ARG A 123 12.98 25.00 7.82
N LEU A 124 12.07 24.17 8.35
CA LEU A 124 10.70 24.05 7.84
C LEU A 124 9.73 24.03 9.03
N ASN A 125 9.29 25.22 9.43
CA ASN A 125 8.42 25.38 10.59
C ASN A 125 6.94 25.30 10.24
N VAL A 126 6.45 24.07 9.99
CA VAL A 126 5.03 23.80 9.77
C VAL A 126 4.31 23.77 11.11
N PRO A 127 3.26 24.59 11.35
CA PRO A 127 2.59 24.64 12.65
C PRO A 127 1.77 23.40 12.98
N GLN A 128 1.22 22.73 11.96
CA GLN A 128 0.37 21.53 12.07
C GLN A 128 0.61 20.58 10.88
N PRO A 129 0.19 19.30 10.97
CA PRO A 129 0.24 18.44 9.80
C PRO A 129 -0.56 19.00 8.64
N THR A 130 0.09 19.19 7.52
CA THR A 130 -0.51 19.77 6.31
C THR A 130 -0.38 18.81 5.14
N TYR A 131 -1.47 18.62 4.40
CA TYR A 131 -1.58 17.73 3.28
C TYR A 131 -1.93 18.52 2.02
N PHE A 132 -1.12 18.41 0.98
CA PHE A 132 -1.26 19.21 -0.25
C PHE A 132 -0.86 18.40 -1.48
N ASP A 133 -1.36 18.81 -2.64
CA ASP A 133 -0.93 18.21 -3.91
C ASP A 133 0.55 18.53 -4.21
N SER A 134 1.23 17.64 -4.93
CA SER A 134 2.64 17.79 -5.27
C SER A 134 2.95 19.03 -6.12
N GLY A 135 1.96 19.57 -6.81
CA GLY A 135 2.11 20.64 -7.81
C GLY A 135 2.75 20.17 -9.12
N GLN A 136 3.10 18.89 -9.26
CA GLN A 136 3.80 18.35 -10.41
C GLN A 136 2.86 17.68 -11.43
N GLN A 137 1.54 17.87 -11.29
CA GLN A 137 0.49 17.35 -12.17
C GLN A 137 0.45 15.80 -12.29
N ASP A 138 0.96 15.12 -11.27
CA ASP A 138 1.03 13.67 -11.20
C ASP A 138 -0.05 13.03 -10.30
N GLY A 139 -0.97 13.86 -9.76
CA GLY A 139 -2.05 13.43 -8.88
C GLY A 139 -1.60 12.99 -7.49
N ARG A 140 -0.33 13.18 -7.15
CA ARG A 140 0.21 12.80 -5.84
C ARG A 140 -0.04 13.88 -4.81
N MET A 141 -0.22 13.40 -3.58
CA MET A 141 -0.35 14.24 -2.40
C MET A 141 0.84 14.02 -1.47
N VAL A 142 1.29 15.09 -0.84
CA VAL A 142 2.44 15.10 0.08
C VAL A 142 2.02 15.67 1.42
N PHE A 143 2.52 15.09 2.49
CA PHE A 143 2.39 15.61 3.85
C PHE A 143 3.65 16.37 4.24
N ALA A 144 3.47 17.45 5.01
CA ALA A 144 4.50 18.03 5.87
C ALA A 144 4.01 17.93 7.32
N ILE A 145 4.76 17.23 8.17
CA ILE A 145 4.32 16.86 9.51
C ILE A 145 5.37 17.26 10.55
N PRO A 146 5.03 18.17 11.46
CA PRO A 146 5.91 18.53 12.57
C PRO A 146 5.91 17.46 13.66
N ARG A 147 7.07 17.08 14.17
CA ARG A 147 7.22 16.12 15.26
C ARG A 147 8.54 16.32 16.02
N GLU A 148 8.45 16.53 17.34
CA GLU A 148 9.61 16.46 18.24
C GLU A 148 10.83 17.33 17.81
N GLY A 149 10.59 18.56 17.36
CA GLY A 149 11.65 19.45 16.89
C GLY A 149 12.09 19.23 15.45
N LYS A 150 11.46 18.30 14.74
CA LYS A 150 11.70 18.03 13.31
C LYS A 150 10.43 18.26 12.51
N THR A 151 10.60 18.41 11.21
CA THR A 151 9.52 18.30 10.22
C THR A 151 9.91 17.22 9.22
N TYR A 152 9.04 16.21 9.02
CA TYR A 152 9.22 15.25 7.96
C TYR A 152 8.17 15.46 6.89
N PHE A 153 8.55 15.22 5.64
CA PHE A 153 7.66 15.37 4.50
C PHE A 153 7.82 14.22 3.51
N GLY A 154 6.76 13.89 2.85
CA GLY A 154 6.60 12.79 1.92
C GLY A 154 5.13 12.53 1.63
N THR A 155 4.82 11.69 0.68
CA THR A 155 5.72 10.64 0.26
C THR A 155 5.80 10.56 -1.26
N THR A 156 6.86 9.95 -1.77
CA THR A 156 6.86 9.45 -3.15
C THR A 156 5.93 8.23 -3.27
N ASP A 157 5.57 7.85 -4.47
CA ASP A 157 4.77 6.65 -4.74
C ASP A 157 5.16 6.10 -6.12
N THR A 158 6.14 5.21 -6.15
CA THR A 158 6.75 4.67 -7.37
C THR A 158 6.69 3.15 -7.36
N ASP A 159 6.29 2.54 -8.49
CA ASP A 159 6.37 1.08 -8.65
C ASP A 159 7.77 0.59 -8.31
N TYR A 160 7.85 -0.54 -7.59
CA TYR A 160 9.11 -1.03 -7.08
C TYR A 160 9.32 -2.53 -7.38
N GLN A 161 10.48 -2.84 -7.96
CA GLN A 161 10.91 -4.20 -8.32
C GLN A 161 12.31 -4.54 -7.78
N GLY A 162 12.85 -3.70 -6.89
CA GLY A 162 14.18 -3.90 -6.30
C GLY A 162 14.19 -4.85 -5.09
N ASP A 163 15.21 -4.73 -4.26
CA ASP A 163 15.33 -5.50 -3.01
C ASP A 163 14.25 -5.06 -2.00
N PHE A 164 13.29 -5.94 -1.72
CA PHE A 164 12.18 -5.66 -0.80
C PHE A 164 12.63 -5.55 0.66
N LEU A 165 13.76 -6.17 1.02
CA LEU A 165 14.30 -6.08 2.38
C LEU A 165 14.95 -4.73 2.65
N HIS A 166 15.58 -4.14 1.63
CA HIS A 166 16.34 -2.91 1.77
C HIS A 166 15.96 -1.88 0.70
N PRO A 167 14.70 -1.40 0.69
CA PRO A 167 14.31 -0.35 -0.24
C PRO A 167 15.14 0.91 0.03
N ARG A 168 15.77 1.44 -1.00
CA ARG A 168 16.67 2.59 -0.88
C ARG A 168 16.01 3.88 -1.31
N VAL A 169 16.38 4.96 -0.65
CA VAL A 169 16.12 6.32 -1.11
C VAL A 169 17.04 6.61 -2.28
N GLU A 170 16.49 7.04 -3.39
CA GLU A 170 17.22 7.39 -4.61
C GLU A 170 17.21 8.90 -4.84
N GLN A 171 18.17 9.40 -5.62
CA GLN A 171 18.28 10.83 -5.93
C GLN A 171 16.96 11.38 -6.50
N ALA A 172 16.29 10.63 -7.36
CA ALA A 172 15.01 11.03 -7.94
C ALA A 172 13.91 11.25 -6.90
N ASP A 173 13.88 10.44 -5.81
CA ASP A 173 12.95 10.63 -4.70
C ASP A 173 13.23 11.93 -3.96
N VAL A 174 14.52 12.21 -3.71
CA VAL A 174 14.99 13.43 -3.04
C VAL A 174 14.65 14.66 -3.85
N ASP A 175 15.00 14.67 -5.13
CA ASP A 175 14.75 15.80 -6.04
C ASP A 175 13.25 16.10 -6.15
N TYR A 176 12.43 15.05 -6.25
CA TYR A 176 10.97 15.18 -6.28
C TYR A 176 10.42 15.82 -5.00
N LEU A 177 10.85 15.35 -3.83
CA LEU A 177 10.36 15.86 -2.54
C LEU A 177 10.87 17.27 -2.26
N LEU A 178 12.14 17.57 -2.54
CA LEU A 178 12.70 18.91 -2.38
C LEU A 178 12.00 19.92 -3.29
N LYS A 179 11.75 19.55 -4.54
CA LYS A 179 10.99 20.40 -5.46
C LYS A 179 9.58 20.64 -4.93
N THR A 180 8.88 19.59 -4.53
CA THR A 180 7.51 19.70 -4.00
C THR A 180 7.43 20.59 -2.76
N ILE A 181 8.34 20.41 -1.79
CA ILE A 181 8.30 21.20 -0.57
C ILE A 181 8.64 22.66 -0.83
N ASN A 182 9.62 22.97 -1.68
CA ASN A 182 9.99 24.34 -2.01
C ASN A 182 8.91 25.04 -2.87
N ASP A 183 8.19 24.31 -3.72
CA ASP A 183 7.03 24.88 -4.45
C ASP A 183 5.90 25.29 -3.48
N ARG A 184 5.75 24.58 -2.35
CA ARG A 184 4.69 24.85 -1.35
C ARG A 184 5.13 25.79 -0.23
N TYR A 185 6.41 25.76 0.14
CA TYR A 185 7.01 26.59 1.18
C TYR A 185 8.25 27.31 0.61
N PRO A 186 8.07 28.27 -0.33
CA PRO A 186 9.16 28.85 -1.10
C PRO A 186 10.19 29.61 -0.25
N GLU A 187 9.76 30.18 0.88
CA GLU A 187 10.68 30.89 1.79
C GLU A 187 11.60 29.97 2.59
N ALA A 188 11.29 28.67 2.62
CA ALA A 188 12.10 27.71 3.38
C ALA A 188 13.41 27.36 2.65
N GLU A 189 13.44 27.40 1.32
CA GLU A 189 14.62 27.10 0.48
C GLU A 189 15.38 25.85 0.93
N ILE A 190 14.63 24.73 1.10
CA ILE A 190 15.18 23.47 1.62
C ILE A 190 16.09 22.85 0.55
N THR A 191 17.29 22.46 0.98
CA THR A 191 18.29 21.79 0.14
C THR A 191 18.60 20.40 0.70
N ILE A 192 19.43 19.65 -0.03
CA ILE A 192 19.90 18.35 0.45
C ILE A 192 20.73 18.46 1.75
N ASP A 193 21.41 19.58 1.95
CA ASP A 193 22.23 19.81 3.15
C ASP A 193 21.38 20.02 4.42
N ASP A 194 20.09 20.34 4.28
CA ASP A 194 19.14 20.44 5.37
C ASP A 194 18.55 19.08 5.78
N VAL A 195 18.73 18.04 4.95
CA VAL A 195 18.17 16.71 5.21
C VAL A 195 19.01 15.96 6.23
N GLU A 196 18.44 15.75 7.42
CA GLU A 196 19.14 15.04 8.52
C GLU A 196 18.89 13.54 8.50
N ALA A 197 17.75 13.09 7.99
CA ALA A 197 17.40 11.68 7.91
C ALA A 197 16.40 11.42 6.76
N SER A 198 16.35 10.17 6.34
CA SER A 198 15.38 9.71 5.36
C SER A 198 14.99 8.26 5.65
N TRP A 199 13.84 7.83 5.17
CA TRP A 199 13.47 6.42 5.13
C TRP A 199 12.66 6.09 3.88
N ALA A 200 12.75 4.83 3.47
CA ALA A 200 11.94 4.26 2.42
C ALA A 200 11.17 3.04 2.96
N GLY A 201 9.97 2.83 2.44
CA GLY A 201 9.16 1.66 2.76
C GLY A 201 8.34 1.22 1.55
N LEU A 202 7.90 -0.04 1.57
CA LEU A 202 7.07 -0.61 0.51
C LEU A 202 5.62 -0.68 0.95
N ARG A 203 4.72 -0.24 0.08
CA ARG A 203 3.27 -0.42 0.24
C ARG A 203 2.85 -1.68 -0.49
N PRO A 204 2.15 -2.59 0.19
CA PRO A 204 1.61 -3.80 -0.43
C PRO A 204 0.29 -3.48 -1.15
N LEU A 205 0.34 -2.75 -2.26
CA LEU A 205 -0.87 -2.47 -3.05
C LEU A 205 -1.29 -3.74 -3.80
N ILE A 206 -2.60 -3.89 -4.00
CA ILE A 206 -3.19 -5.00 -4.71
C ILE A 206 -3.54 -4.53 -6.13
N ALA A 207 -2.98 -5.18 -7.14
CA ALA A 207 -3.08 -4.77 -8.54
C ALA A 207 -4.53 -4.74 -9.07
N SER A 208 -5.38 -5.64 -8.58
CA SER A 208 -6.80 -5.76 -8.97
C SER A 208 -7.73 -4.77 -8.25
N ASN A 209 -7.26 -4.09 -7.21
CA ASN A 209 -8.08 -3.10 -6.52
C ASN A 209 -8.19 -1.84 -7.38
N GLY A 210 -9.43 -1.49 -7.74
CA GLY A 210 -9.74 -0.27 -8.48
C GLY A 210 -9.25 1.00 -7.78
N SER A 211 -9.49 2.16 -8.40
CA SER A 211 -9.05 3.46 -7.89
C SER A 211 -9.51 3.72 -6.45
N SER A 212 -8.61 4.25 -5.64
CA SER A 212 -8.93 4.67 -4.27
C SER A 212 -9.64 6.03 -4.28
N ASP A 213 -10.75 6.12 -3.56
CA ASP A 213 -11.46 7.39 -3.33
C ASP A 213 -10.59 8.43 -2.60
N TYR A 214 -9.47 8.02 -2.05
CA TYR A 214 -8.60 8.85 -1.21
C TYR A 214 -7.58 9.68 -1.98
N SER A 215 -7.29 9.34 -3.24
CA SER A 215 -6.25 10.00 -4.02
C SER A 215 -6.77 10.99 -5.08
N GLY A 216 -8.09 11.19 -5.18
CA GLY A 216 -8.69 12.13 -6.14
C GLY A 216 -8.38 11.82 -7.62
N GLY A 217 -7.76 10.68 -7.90
CA GLY A 217 -7.36 10.27 -9.24
C GLY A 217 -8.51 9.59 -9.99
N ASN A 218 -8.77 10.08 -11.19
CA ASN A 218 -9.82 9.57 -12.10
C ASN A 218 -9.38 8.32 -12.89
N SER A 219 -8.32 7.64 -12.46
CA SER A 219 -7.74 6.47 -13.12
C SER A 219 -8.33 5.17 -12.57
N GLY A 220 -8.90 4.37 -13.44
CA GLY A 220 -9.49 3.06 -13.13
C GLY A 220 -11.02 3.06 -13.06
N LYS A 221 -11.70 4.13 -13.38
CA LYS A 221 -13.14 4.06 -13.66
C LYS A 221 -13.32 3.40 -15.03
N ILE A 222 -14.09 2.32 -15.04
CA ILE A 222 -14.73 1.84 -16.25
C ILE A 222 -15.35 3.07 -16.90
N THR A 223 -14.97 3.38 -18.14
CA THR A 223 -15.59 4.50 -18.85
C THR A 223 -17.09 4.24 -18.95
N ALA A 224 -17.89 5.29 -19.06
CA ALA A 224 -19.34 5.12 -19.27
C ALA A 224 -19.62 4.19 -20.46
N GLN A 225 -18.83 4.31 -21.52
CA GLN A 225 -18.90 3.45 -22.69
C GLN A 225 -18.59 1.98 -22.37
N SER A 226 -17.52 1.70 -21.63
CA SER A 226 -17.17 0.33 -21.23
C SER A 226 -18.20 -0.26 -20.27
N PHE A 227 -18.78 0.57 -19.40
CA PHE A 227 -19.87 0.14 -18.52
C PHE A 227 -21.13 -0.20 -19.32
N ASP A 228 -21.48 0.62 -20.32
CA ASP A 228 -22.59 0.37 -21.21
C ASP A 228 -22.39 -0.91 -22.06
N GLU A 229 -21.16 -1.20 -22.46
CA GLU A 229 -20.80 -2.45 -23.17
C GLU A 229 -21.02 -3.68 -22.29
N VAL A 230 -20.62 -3.61 -21.00
CA VAL A 230 -20.88 -4.70 -20.03
C VAL A 230 -22.38 -4.91 -19.82
N ILE A 231 -23.13 -3.83 -19.60
CA ILE A 231 -24.58 -3.91 -19.44
C ILE A 231 -25.23 -4.54 -20.69
N ALA A 232 -24.81 -4.10 -21.88
CA ALA A 232 -25.34 -4.61 -23.14
C ALA A 232 -25.05 -6.09 -23.36
N ILE A 233 -23.86 -6.60 -23.00
CA ILE A 233 -23.53 -8.02 -23.17
C ILE A 233 -24.25 -8.89 -22.14
N VAL A 234 -24.41 -8.40 -20.89
CA VAL A 234 -25.16 -9.11 -19.83
C VAL A 234 -26.66 -9.18 -20.22
N ASP A 235 -27.26 -8.11 -20.73
CA ASP A 235 -28.64 -8.11 -21.22
C ASP A 235 -28.86 -9.11 -22.38
N LYS A 236 -27.86 -9.22 -23.28
CA LYS A 236 -27.91 -10.22 -24.36
C LYS A 236 -27.77 -11.63 -23.81
N TYR A 237 -26.93 -11.85 -22.80
CA TYR A 237 -26.76 -13.15 -22.16
C TYR A 237 -28.04 -13.61 -21.44
N GLU A 238 -28.70 -12.70 -20.69
CA GLU A 238 -29.99 -13.01 -20.06
C GLU A 238 -31.07 -13.36 -21.07
N LYS A 239 -31.03 -12.76 -22.27
CA LYS A 239 -31.91 -13.08 -23.39
C LYS A 239 -31.48 -14.31 -24.20
N GLN A 240 -30.45 -15.01 -23.78
CA GLN A 240 -29.88 -16.19 -24.46
C GLN A 240 -29.43 -15.93 -25.91
N LEU A 241 -29.06 -14.68 -26.22
CA LEU A 241 -28.59 -14.28 -27.55
C LEU A 241 -27.06 -14.44 -27.71
N VAL A 242 -26.33 -14.61 -26.64
CA VAL A 242 -24.88 -14.81 -26.59
C VAL A 242 -24.54 -15.89 -25.56
N SER A 243 -23.36 -16.50 -25.70
CA SER A 243 -22.85 -17.52 -24.79
C SER A 243 -22.14 -16.91 -23.59
N ARG A 244 -21.84 -17.72 -22.57
CA ARG A 244 -20.98 -17.32 -21.45
C ARG A 244 -19.57 -16.93 -21.91
N GLU A 245 -19.04 -17.61 -22.92
CA GLU A 245 -17.73 -17.36 -23.51
C GLU A 245 -17.67 -15.94 -24.12
N ASP A 246 -18.74 -15.49 -24.80
CA ASP A 246 -18.84 -14.13 -25.34
C ASP A 246 -18.82 -13.06 -24.23
N VAL A 247 -19.41 -13.35 -23.06
CA VAL A 247 -19.35 -12.44 -21.89
C VAL A 247 -17.94 -12.41 -21.30
N GLU A 248 -17.31 -13.56 -21.15
CA GLU A 248 -15.93 -13.69 -20.67
C GLU A 248 -14.95 -12.97 -21.61
N ASP A 249 -15.12 -13.04 -22.91
CA ASP A 249 -14.31 -12.33 -23.90
C ASP A 249 -14.42 -10.81 -23.79
N VAL A 250 -15.61 -10.28 -23.58
CA VAL A 250 -15.81 -8.84 -23.36
C VAL A 250 -15.17 -8.39 -22.06
N LEU A 251 -15.29 -9.16 -20.98
CA LEU A 251 -14.65 -8.86 -19.71
C LEU A 251 -13.12 -8.93 -19.81
N ASN A 252 -12.56 -9.95 -20.46
CA ASN A 252 -11.13 -10.09 -20.71
C ASN A 252 -10.57 -8.94 -21.59
N HIS A 253 -11.35 -8.49 -22.59
CA HIS A 253 -10.99 -7.33 -23.40
C HIS A 253 -10.96 -6.04 -22.57
N LEU A 254 -11.91 -5.85 -21.67
CA LEU A 254 -11.93 -4.73 -20.74
C LEU A 254 -10.76 -4.78 -19.76
N GLU A 255 -10.45 -5.96 -19.20
CA GLU A 255 -9.28 -6.15 -18.35
C GLU A 255 -7.97 -5.86 -19.10
N SER A 256 -7.84 -6.30 -20.35
CA SER A 256 -6.64 -6.01 -21.18
C SER A 256 -6.52 -4.52 -21.48
N THR A 257 -7.61 -3.83 -21.78
CA THR A 257 -7.64 -2.38 -22.03
C THR A 257 -7.33 -1.58 -20.77
N LEU A 258 -7.72 -2.08 -19.60
CA LEU A 258 -7.37 -1.52 -18.30
C LEU A 258 -5.91 -1.81 -17.94
N SER A 259 -5.35 -2.94 -18.37
CA SER A 259 -3.94 -3.33 -18.11
C SER A 259 -2.93 -2.61 -18.99
N GLU A 260 -3.29 -2.17 -20.19
CA GLU A 260 -2.44 -1.34 -21.06
C GLU A 260 -2.22 0.07 -20.50
N ASN A 261 -3.18 0.58 -19.71
CA ASN A 261 -3.06 1.81 -18.95
C ASN A 261 -2.89 1.49 -17.46
N LYS A 262 -1.70 1.00 -17.04
CA LYS A 262 -1.42 0.82 -15.60
C LYS A 262 -1.73 2.12 -14.87
N PRO A 263 -2.72 2.14 -13.96
CA PRO A 263 -3.05 3.36 -13.23
C PRO A 263 -1.83 3.84 -12.47
N ASN A 264 -1.69 5.15 -12.31
CA ASN A 264 -0.66 5.72 -11.44
C ASN A 264 -0.74 5.02 -10.07
N PRO A 265 0.40 4.59 -9.46
CA PRO A 265 0.40 3.93 -8.15
C PRO A 265 -0.42 4.66 -7.09
N SER A 266 -0.44 5.99 -7.10
CA SER A 266 -1.24 6.81 -6.19
C SER A 266 -2.76 6.65 -6.36
N ALA A 267 -3.20 6.13 -7.50
CA ALA A 267 -4.63 5.91 -7.81
C ALA A 267 -5.11 4.49 -7.46
N VAL A 268 -4.19 3.56 -7.13
CA VAL A 268 -4.55 2.19 -6.74
C VAL A 268 -5.19 2.18 -5.35
N SER A 269 -6.28 1.43 -5.18
CA SER A 269 -6.95 1.30 -3.89
C SER A 269 -6.00 0.75 -2.82
N ARG A 270 -6.10 1.32 -1.62
CA ARG A 270 -5.38 0.87 -0.42
C ARG A 270 -6.27 0.01 0.48
N GLY A 271 -7.32 -0.59 -0.08
CA GLY A 271 -8.15 -1.56 0.60
C GLY A 271 -7.39 -2.85 0.90
N SER A 272 -7.90 -3.63 1.86
CA SER A 272 -7.41 -4.98 2.13
C SER A 272 -8.19 -6.00 1.31
N SER A 273 -7.54 -7.12 0.99
CA SER A 273 -8.16 -8.31 0.43
C SER A 273 -7.90 -9.49 1.34
N LEU A 274 -8.90 -10.33 1.50
CA LEU A 274 -8.82 -11.63 2.14
C LEU A 274 -9.16 -12.67 1.07
N ASP A 275 -8.20 -13.53 0.78
CA ASP A 275 -8.32 -14.62 -0.18
C ASP A 275 -8.12 -15.96 0.52
N VAL A 276 -8.94 -16.95 0.17
CA VAL A 276 -8.82 -18.31 0.66
C VAL A 276 -8.63 -19.22 -0.55
N ALA A 277 -7.44 -19.74 -0.69
CA ALA A 277 -7.10 -20.66 -1.78
C ALA A 277 -7.84 -22.01 -1.67
N GLN A 278 -7.87 -22.77 -2.76
CA GLN A 278 -8.62 -24.04 -2.81
C GLN A 278 -8.11 -25.08 -1.81
N ASP A 279 -6.84 -25.04 -1.46
CA ASP A 279 -6.18 -25.89 -0.47
C ASP A 279 -6.30 -25.39 0.98
N GLY A 280 -6.90 -24.20 1.17
CA GLY A 280 -7.12 -23.58 2.47
C GLY A 280 -6.04 -22.60 2.93
N LEU A 281 -5.04 -22.27 2.12
CA LEU A 281 -4.12 -21.16 2.42
C LEU A 281 -4.89 -19.84 2.45
N ILE A 282 -4.84 -19.15 3.57
CA ILE A 282 -5.48 -17.83 3.73
C ILE A 282 -4.43 -16.75 3.47
N THR A 283 -4.72 -15.81 2.58
CA THR A 283 -3.87 -14.63 2.35
C THR A 283 -4.63 -13.35 2.69
N LEU A 284 -4.10 -12.57 3.64
CA LEU A 284 -4.59 -11.24 3.97
C LEU A 284 -3.55 -10.21 3.57
N ALA A 285 -3.85 -9.39 2.58
CA ALA A 285 -2.92 -8.41 2.01
C ALA A 285 -3.54 -7.02 1.86
N GLY A 286 -2.70 -6.01 1.64
CA GLY A 286 -3.13 -4.62 1.48
C GLY A 286 -3.58 -3.96 2.78
N GLY A 287 -4.42 -2.93 2.66
CA GLY A 287 -4.97 -2.19 3.78
C GLY A 287 -4.00 -1.22 4.44
N LYS A 288 -4.48 -0.52 5.45
CA LYS A 288 -3.69 0.38 6.30
C LYS A 288 -3.44 -0.25 7.65
N ILE A 289 -2.27 0.01 8.23
CA ILE A 289 -1.92 -0.50 9.56
C ILE A 289 -2.92 -0.08 10.64
N THR A 290 -3.56 1.07 10.49
CA THR A 290 -4.58 1.56 11.42
C THR A 290 -5.88 0.75 11.39
N ASP A 291 -6.13 0.00 10.31
CA ASP A 291 -7.31 -0.86 10.14
C ASP A 291 -7.06 -2.31 10.58
N TYR A 292 -5.90 -2.61 11.17
CA TYR A 292 -5.46 -3.97 11.51
C TYR A 292 -6.50 -4.80 12.26
N ARG A 293 -7.24 -4.20 13.20
CA ARG A 293 -8.27 -4.93 13.97
C ARG A 293 -9.43 -5.39 13.11
N LYS A 294 -9.89 -4.51 12.19
CA LYS A 294 -10.96 -4.83 11.26
C LYS A 294 -10.53 -5.89 10.26
N MET A 295 -9.29 -5.76 9.76
CA MET A 295 -8.70 -6.74 8.85
C MET A 295 -8.58 -8.11 9.53
N ALA A 296 -8.02 -8.16 10.73
CA ALA A 296 -7.88 -9.40 11.49
C ALA A 296 -9.25 -10.05 11.83
N ALA A 297 -10.25 -9.24 12.19
CA ALA A 297 -11.60 -9.74 12.45
C ALA A 297 -12.29 -10.34 11.22
N GLY A 298 -11.89 -9.95 10.02
CA GLY A 298 -12.38 -10.53 8.78
C GLY A 298 -11.72 -11.88 8.43
N ALA A 299 -10.54 -12.17 9.02
CA ALA A 299 -9.79 -13.39 8.77
C ALA A 299 -10.08 -14.53 9.77
N ILE A 300 -10.81 -14.24 10.86
CA ILE A 300 -11.20 -15.18 11.92
C ILE A 300 -12.67 -15.51 11.78
#